data_2bc891910250746e663093260a1895a1
#
_entry.id   2bc891910250746e663093260a1895a1
#
_cell.length_a   1.000
_cell.length_b   1.000
_cell.length_c   1.000
_cell.angle_alpha   90.00
_cell.angle_beta   90.00
_cell.angle_gamma   90.00
#
_symmetry.space_group_name_H-M   'P 1'
#
loop_
_entity.id
_entity.type
_entity.pdbx_description
1 polymer ?
#
loop_
_entity_poly.entity_id
_entity_poly.type
_entity_poly.pdbx_seq_one_letter_code
_entity_poly.pdbx_strand_id
1 'polypeptide(L)'
;MRRVAEHRDALPEIPGAGTASYLSVCTSHPQWLAQMLIDAHGYDFAERALLANNADAPACLQVNTLKTTPDALTASLRADGIETQLHPWLPDALLCRGGNLAAARAFADGWFYVQDAAAHCAVLAACVRPGMRVLDACAAPGGKSFAAAVQMRDQGCMISCDIHENKWKRIRAGAERLGLSCISTRTMDARRPDADLLGTMDVVLADVPCSGLGVIRKKPEIRFKDPAALSQLPAIQRDILEGLAP
;
A
#
# COMPACT_ATOMS: atom_id res chain seq x y z
N MET A 1 9.28 31.94 -6.35
CA MET A 1 7.82 31.65 -6.24
C MET A 1 6.96 32.88 -6.59
N ARG A 2 7.08 34.02 -5.87
CA ARG A 2 6.24 35.22 -6.15
C ARG A 2 6.32 35.72 -7.58
N ARG A 3 7.53 35.89 -8.17
CA ARG A 3 7.71 36.28 -9.59
C ARG A 3 7.10 35.31 -10.61
N VAL A 4 7.09 34.01 -10.34
CA VAL A 4 6.49 33.01 -11.21
C VAL A 4 4.96 33.14 -11.18
N ALA A 5 4.38 33.42 -10.01
CA ALA A 5 2.93 33.63 -9.89
C ALA A 5 2.46 34.92 -10.58
N GLU A 6 3.30 35.98 -10.50
CA GLU A 6 3.02 37.29 -11.14
C GLU A 6 3.15 37.23 -12.68
N HIS A 7 3.89 36.28 -13.24
CA HIS A 7 4.13 36.14 -14.68
C HIS A 7 3.62 34.79 -15.21
N ARG A 8 2.57 34.25 -14.63
CA ARG A 8 2.02 32.95 -14.97
C ARG A 8 1.71 32.78 -16.45
N ASP A 9 1.24 33.83 -17.09
CA ASP A 9 0.84 33.83 -18.51
C ASP A 9 2.01 34.14 -19.49
N ALA A 10 3.20 34.42 -18.94
CA ALA A 10 4.41 34.73 -19.69
C ALA A 10 5.56 33.74 -19.40
N LEU A 11 5.24 32.54 -18.95
CA LEU A 11 6.26 31.50 -18.78
C LEU A 11 6.78 31.04 -20.14
N PRO A 12 8.12 30.84 -20.26
CA PRO A 12 8.70 30.35 -21.52
C PRO A 12 8.15 28.95 -21.85
N GLU A 13 7.97 28.68 -23.13
CA GLU A 13 7.66 27.32 -23.59
C GLU A 13 8.78 26.35 -23.16
N ILE A 14 8.38 25.17 -22.71
CA ILE A 14 9.31 24.11 -22.36
C ILE A 14 9.76 23.44 -23.66
N PRO A 15 11.07 23.52 -24.02
CA PRO A 15 11.56 22.95 -25.26
C PRO A 15 11.63 21.42 -25.20
N GLY A 16 11.69 20.79 -26.38
CA GLY A 16 11.95 19.35 -26.50
C GLY A 16 10.72 18.46 -26.28
N ALA A 17 9.55 18.88 -26.73
CA ALA A 17 8.35 18.03 -26.75
C ALA A 17 8.69 16.63 -27.33
N GLY A 18 8.17 15.58 -26.71
CA GLY A 18 8.46 14.19 -27.07
C GLY A 18 9.69 13.59 -26.38
N THR A 19 10.36 14.31 -25.47
CA THR A 19 11.54 13.81 -24.76
C THR A 19 11.28 13.58 -23.27
N ALA A 20 12.14 12.75 -22.63
CA ALA A 20 12.12 12.55 -21.19
C ALA A 20 12.39 13.85 -20.40
N SER A 21 13.23 14.73 -20.93
CA SER A 21 13.51 16.03 -20.32
C SER A 21 12.26 16.93 -20.30
N TYR A 22 11.50 16.94 -21.38
CA TYR A 22 10.22 17.64 -21.46
C TYR A 22 9.23 17.12 -20.42
N LEU A 23 9.01 15.81 -20.37
CA LEU A 23 8.11 15.19 -19.38
C LEU A 23 8.58 15.47 -17.95
N SER A 24 9.88 15.42 -17.69
CA SER A 24 10.47 15.71 -16.38
C SER A 24 10.04 17.10 -15.86
N VAL A 25 10.12 18.11 -16.71
CA VAL A 25 9.74 19.48 -16.33
C VAL A 25 8.22 19.61 -16.22
N CYS A 26 7.46 19.16 -17.24
CA CYS A 26 6.01 19.31 -17.30
C CYS A 26 5.29 18.58 -16.16
N THR A 27 5.82 17.45 -15.73
CA THR A 27 5.17 16.60 -14.72
C THR A 27 5.85 16.63 -13.35
N SER A 28 6.95 17.38 -13.20
CA SER A 28 7.75 17.46 -11.96
C SER A 28 8.23 16.10 -11.47
N HIS A 29 8.73 15.26 -12.39
CA HIS A 29 9.36 13.98 -12.07
C HIS A 29 10.82 13.99 -12.50
N PRO A 30 11.73 13.24 -11.85
CA PRO A 30 13.11 13.12 -12.30
C PRO A 30 13.20 12.56 -13.73
N GLN A 31 14.14 13.07 -14.50
CA GLN A 31 14.31 12.67 -15.91
C GLN A 31 14.57 11.16 -16.05
N TRP A 32 15.33 10.54 -15.12
CA TRP A 32 15.57 9.10 -15.14
C TRP A 32 14.27 8.28 -15.06
N LEU A 33 13.27 8.76 -14.26
CA LEU A 33 12.00 8.06 -14.13
C LEU A 33 11.15 8.21 -15.40
N ALA A 34 11.13 9.41 -16.00
CA ALA A 34 10.46 9.64 -17.28
C ALA A 34 11.08 8.76 -18.38
N GLN A 35 12.43 8.71 -18.46
CA GLN A 35 13.13 7.88 -19.44
C GLN A 35 12.83 6.39 -19.23
N MET A 36 12.89 5.89 -18.00
CA MET A 36 12.58 4.50 -17.67
C MET A 36 11.18 4.10 -18.14
N LEU A 37 10.18 4.96 -17.94
CA LEU A 37 8.82 4.70 -18.40
C LEU A 37 8.68 4.74 -19.91
N ILE A 38 9.39 5.67 -20.58
CA ILE A 38 9.43 5.74 -22.05
C ILE A 38 10.05 4.46 -22.64
N ASP A 39 11.18 4.03 -22.09
CA ASP A 39 11.90 2.83 -22.57
C ASP A 39 11.06 1.57 -22.41
N ALA A 40 10.30 1.48 -21.31
CA ALA A 40 9.50 0.30 -21.01
C ALA A 40 8.13 0.27 -21.75
N HIS A 41 7.50 1.43 -21.98
CA HIS A 41 6.09 1.50 -22.39
C HIS A 41 5.77 2.53 -23.47
N GLY A 42 6.77 3.28 -23.93
CA GLY A 42 6.61 4.37 -24.89
C GLY A 42 6.19 5.70 -24.27
N TYR A 43 6.31 6.76 -25.07
CA TYR A 43 6.11 8.14 -24.62
C TYR A 43 4.68 8.43 -24.11
N ASP A 44 3.67 8.04 -24.86
CA ASP A 44 2.26 8.33 -24.54
C ASP A 44 1.83 7.68 -23.22
N PHE A 45 2.32 6.47 -22.94
CA PHE A 45 2.08 5.82 -21.66
C PHE A 45 2.80 6.55 -20.53
N ALA A 46 4.08 6.90 -20.73
CA ALA A 46 4.87 7.60 -19.73
C ALA A 46 4.22 8.93 -19.35
N GLU A 47 3.78 9.72 -20.32
CA GLU A 47 3.10 10.99 -20.10
C GLU A 47 1.83 10.81 -19.24
N ARG A 48 0.93 9.90 -19.64
CA ARG A 48 -0.29 9.62 -18.88
C ARG A 48 -0.01 9.12 -17.46
N ALA A 49 0.98 8.26 -17.29
CA ALA A 49 1.36 7.71 -15.98
C ALA A 49 1.93 8.80 -15.06
N LEU A 50 2.81 9.66 -15.57
CA LEU A 50 3.40 10.76 -14.81
C LEU A 50 2.37 11.83 -14.44
N LEU A 51 1.43 12.15 -15.33
CA LEU A 51 0.31 13.03 -15.03
C LEU A 51 -0.63 12.42 -13.98
N ALA A 52 -0.93 11.13 -14.09
CA ALA A 52 -1.75 10.42 -13.11
C ALA A 52 -1.11 10.40 -11.71
N ASN A 53 0.23 10.34 -11.61
CA ASN A 53 0.95 10.45 -10.35
C ASN A 53 0.77 11.79 -9.64
N ASN A 54 0.40 12.85 -10.35
CA ASN A 54 0.17 14.18 -9.79
C ASN A 54 -1.30 14.43 -9.41
N ALA A 55 -2.19 13.50 -9.72
CA ALA A 55 -3.60 13.62 -9.37
C ALA A 55 -3.85 13.27 -7.90
N ASP A 56 -4.94 13.78 -7.31
CA ASP A 56 -5.36 13.43 -5.96
C ASP A 56 -5.65 11.93 -5.84
N ALA A 57 -5.04 11.30 -4.84
CA ALA A 57 -5.25 9.89 -4.54
C ALA A 57 -6.31 9.74 -3.43
N PRO A 58 -7.46 9.12 -3.70
CA PRO A 58 -8.39 8.80 -2.63
C PRO A 58 -7.77 7.80 -1.66
N ALA A 59 -8.10 7.91 -0.38
CA ALA A 59 -7.85 6.84 0.57
C ALA A 59 -8.80 5.67 0.27
N CYS A 60 -8.28 4.45 0.28
CA CYS A 60 -9.11 3.26 0.21
C CYS A 60 -9.25 2.67 1.61
N LEU A 61 -10.49 2.56 2.08
CA LEU A 61 -10.85 2.05 3.39
C LEU A 61 -11.37 0.63 3.21
N GLN A 62 -10.71 -0.32 3.84
CA GLN A 62 -11.17 -1.71 3.88
C GLN A 62 -12.07 -1.90 5.09
N VAL A 63 -13.29 -2.33 4.86
CA VAL A 63 -14.27 -2.56 5.93
C VAL A 63 -13.88 -3.79 6.74
N ASN A 64 -13.90 -3.66 8.06
CA ASN A 64 -13.80 -4.81 8.95
C ASN A 64 -15.16 -5.51 9.03
N THR A 65 -15.39 -6.45 8.12
CA THR A 65 -16.67 -7.17 7.99
C THR A 65 -17.01 -8.04 9.18
N LEU A 66 -16.08 -8.20 10.14
CA LEU A 66 -16.36 -8.86 11.42
C LEU A 66 -17.09 -7.94 12.40
N LYS A 67 -17.07 -6.62 12.18
CA LYS A 67 -17.64 -5.61 13.08
C LYS A 67 -18.75 -4.78 12.45
N THR A 68 -18.74 -4.59 11.14
CA THR A 68 -19.65 -3.65 10.48
C THR A 68 -19.87 -4.01 9.00
N THR A 69 -20.75 -3.26 8.35
CA THR A 69 -21.00 -3.34 6.90
C THR A 69 -20.57 -2.05 6.20
N PRO A 70 -20.36 -2.06 4.87
CA PRO A 70 -20.07 -0.85 4.11
C PRO A 70 -21.08 0.27 4.31
N ASP A 71 -22.37 -0.05 4.36
CA ASP A 71 -23.44 0.93 4.54
C ASP A 71 -23.40 1.57 5.94
N ALA A 72 -23.24 0.75 7.00
CA ALA A 72 -23.11 1.26 8.35
C ALA A 72 -21.85 2.13 8.54
N LEU A 73 -20.72 1.72 7.95
CA LEU A 73 -19.50 2.53 7.95
C LEU A 73 -19.71 3.85 7.20
N THR A 74 -20.34 3.83 6.03
CA THR A 74 -20.66 5.03 5.25
C THR A 74 -21.51 6.01 6.05
N ALA A 75 -22.56 5.52 6.73
CA ALA A 75 -23.42 6.32 7.57
C ALA A 75 -22.67 6.96 8.75
N SER A 76 -21.79 6.18 9.42
CA SER A 76 -20.97 6.67 10.53
C SER A 76 -19.99 7.75 10.08
N LEU A 77 -19.27 7.52 8.97
CA LEU A 77 -18.30 8.48 8.44
C LEU A 77 -18.99 9.77 7.97
N ARG A 78 -20.17 9.67 7.36
CA ARG A 78 -20.98 10.85 6.98
C ARG A 78 -21.40 11.68 8.20
N ALA A 79 -21.73 11.05 9.33
CA ALA A 79 -22.04 11.77 10.56
C ALA A 79 -20.82 12.54 11.10
N ASP A 80 -19.60 12.05 10.82
CA ASP A 80 -18.34 12.75 11.12
C ASP A 80 -17.93 13.75 10.02
N GLY A 81 -18.79 14.02 9.01
CA GLY A 81 -18.53 14.94 7.91
C GLY A 81 -17.57 14.38 6.84
N ILE A 82 -17.41 13.08 6.78
CA ILE A 82 -16.50 12.38 5.84
C ILE A 82 -17.33 11.69 4.77
N GLU A 83 -17.24 12.18 3.53
CA GLU A 83 -17.92 11.59 2.37
C GLU A 83 -17.12 10.42 1.80
N THR A 84 -17.85 9.33 1.50
CA THR A 84 -17.28 8.12 0.94
C THR A 84 -18.08 7.61 -0.24
N GLN A 85 -17.44 6.80 -1.08
CA GLN A 85 -18.07 6.11 -2.21
C GLN A 85 -17.68 4.64 -2.15
N LEU A 86 -18.58 3.73 -2.53
CA LEU A 86 -18.23 2.33 -2.70
C LEU A 86 -17.11 2.17 -3.74
N HIS A 87 -16.18 1.28 -3.46
CA HIS A 87 -15.15 0.96 -4.42
C HIS A 87 -15.76 0.20 -5.62
N PRO A 88 -15.45 0.55 -6.89
CA PRO A 88 -16.18 0.05 -8.05
C PRO A 88 -16.12 -1.47 -8.26
N TRP A 89 -15.13 -2.15 -7.68
CA TRP A 89 -14.93 -3.59 -7.85
C TRP A 89 -14.52 -4.35 -6.57
N LEU A 90 -14.46 -3.67 -5.42
CA LEU A 90 -14.28 -4.30 -4.10
C LEU A 90 -15.51 -4.00 -3.25
N PRO A 91 -16.38 -4.99 -3.00
CA PRO A 91 -17.66 -4.78 -2.33
C PRO A 91 -17.50 -4.31 -0.88
N ASP A 92 -16.41 -4.72 -0.20
CA ASP A 92 -16.13 -4.37 1.19
C ASP A 92 -15.08 -3.25 1.31
N ALA A 93 -15.03 -2.34 0.34
CA ALA A 93 -14.14 -1.19 0.37
C ALA A 93 -14.82 0.12 0.01
N LEU A 94 -14.38 1.20 0.66
CA LEU A 94 -14.84 2.56 0.40
C LEU A 94 -13.69 3.43 -0.09
N LEU A 95 -13.98 4.34 -0.99
CA LEU A 95 -13.08 5.42 -1.39
C LEU A 95 -13.44 6.69 -0.64
N CYS A 96 -12.44 7.38 -0.10
CA CYS A 96 -12.59 8.63 0.65
C CYS A 96 -11.63 9.70 0.12
N ARG A 97 -12.12 10.93 -0.04
CA ARG A 97 -11.32 12.10 -0.38
C ARG A 97 -11.40 13.12 0.76
N GLY A 98 -10.26 13.34 1.42
CA GLY A 98 -10.20 14.26 2.56
C GLY A 98 -10.79 13.71 3.87
N GLY A 99 -10.89 14.57 4.87
CA GLY A 99 -11.34 14.21 6.21
C GLY A 99 -10.24 13.67 7.12
N ASN A 100 -10.45 13.77 8.43
CA ASN A 100 -9.53 13.21 9.44
C ASN A 100 -10.00 11.81 9.84
N LEU A 101 -9.64 10.82 9.03
CA LEU A 101 -10.01 9.41 9.25
C LEU A 101 -9.58 8.89 10.62
N ALA A 102 -8.44 9.36 11.15
CA ALA A 102 -7.92 8.91 12.45
C ALA A 102 -8.74 9.44 13.64
N ALA A 103 -9.45 10.55 13.46
CA ALA A 103 -10.34 11.12 14.47
C ALA A 103 -11.77 10.56 14.40
N ALA A 104 -12.12 9.83 13.33
CA ALA A 104 -13.46 9.26 13.18
C ALA A 104 -13.72 8.20 14.25
N ARG A 105 -14.94 8.19 14.82
CA ARG A 105 -15.35 7.18 15.78
C ARG A 105 -15.24 5.77 15.23
N ALA A 106 -15.65 5.56 14.00
CA ALA A 106 -15.54 4.27 13.31
C ALA A 106 -14.09 3.76 13.23
N PHE A 107 -13.08 4.65 13.18
CA PHE A 107 -11.68 4.25 13.23
C PHE A 107 -11.30 3.74 14.62
N ALA A 108 -11.66 4.46 15.68
CA ALA A 108 -11.40 4.04 17.05
C ALA A 108 -12.08 2.70 17.38
N ASP A 109 -13.32 2.50 16.91
CA ASP A 109 -14.10 1.28 17.07
C ASP A 109 -13.59 0.10 16.22
N GLY A 110 -12.59 0.34 15.36
CA GLY A 110 -11.96 -0.68 14.51
C GLY A 110 -12.85 -1.19 13.38
N TRP A 111 -13.73 -0.35 12.84
CA TRP A 111 -14.64 -0.69 11.76
C TRP A 111 -13.97 -0.73 10.39
N PHE A 112 -12.81 -0.10 10.27
CA PHE A 112 -12.02 -0.10 9.02
C PHE A 112 -10.53 0.05 9.27
N TYR A 113 -9.76 -0.25 8.25
CA TYR A 113 -8.34 0.09 8.13
C TYR A 113 -8.05 0.65 6.74
N VAL A 114 -6.97 1.41 6.61
CA VAL A 114 -6.58 2.03 5.34
C VAL A 114 -5.61 1.10 4.62
N GLN A 115 -6.00 0.63 3.44
CA GLN A 115 -5.16 -0.20 2.59
C GLN A 115 -5.53 0.02 1.13
N ASP A 116 -4.52 0.10 0.25
CA ASP A 116 -4.72 0.19 -1.19
C ASP A 116 -5.48 -1.02 -1.74
N ALA A 117 -6.37 -0.77 -2.70
CA ALA A 117 -7.14 -1.82 -3.36
C ALA A 117 -6.25 -2.90 -3.98
N ALA A 118 -5.14 -2.52 -4.65
CA ALA A 118 -4.19 -3.47 -5.23
C ALA A 118 -3.52 -4.36 -4.16
N ALA A 119 -3.16 -3.76 -3.01
CA ALA A 119 -2.60 -4.52 -1.89
C ALA A 119 -3.63 -5.48 -1.26
N HIS A 120 -4.90 -5.07 -1.21
CA HIS A 120 -5.99 -5.93 -0.77
C HIS A 120 -6.24 -7.09 -1.72
N CYS A 121 -6.22 -6.83 -3.04
CA CYS A 121 -6.37 -7.87 -4.07
C CYS A 121 -5.30 -8.96 -3.98
N ALA A 122 -4.07 -8.62 -3.58
CA ALA A 122 -3.02 -9.62 -3.37
C ALA A 122 -3.40 -10.63 -2.26
N VAL A 123 -4.07 -10.16 -1.19
CA VAL A 123 -4.56 -11.05 -0.13
C VAL A 123 -5.76 -11.87 -0.59
N LEU A 124 -6.68 -11.28 -1.37
CA LEU A 124 -7.80 -12.03 -1.97
C LEU A 124 -7.29 -13.15 -2.88
N ALA A 125 -6.25 -12.87 -3.68
CA ALA A 125 -5.63 -13.88 -4.56
C ALA A 125 -4.94 -15.02 -3.78
N ALA A 126 -4.51 -14.79 -2.55
CA ALA A 126 -3.94 -15.82 -1.68
C ALA A 126 -5.00 -16.82 -1.17
N CYS A 127 -6.30 -16.54 -1.35
CA CYS A 127 -7.41 -17.44 -1.02
C CYS A 127 -7.37 -17.99 0.41
N VAL A 128 -6.95 -17.17 1.39
CA VAL A 128 -6.90 -17.58 2.80
C VAL A 128 -8.29 -17.94 3.32
N ARG A 129 -8.37 -18.90 4.23
CA ARG A 129 -9.63 -19.43 4.75
C ARG A 129 -9.59 -19.56 6.29
N PRO A 130 -10.74 -19.57 6.97
CA PRO A 130 -10.78 -19.88 8.39
C PRO A 130 -10.06 -21.17 8.75
N GLY A 131 -9.29 -21.15 9.82
CA GLY A 131 -8.51 -22.29 10.33
C GLY A 131 -7.10 -22.42 9.75
N MET A 132 -6.75 -21.68 8.69
CA MET A 132 -5.41 -21.74 8.10
C MET A 132 -4.34 -21.13 9.00
N ARG A 133 -3.10 -21.55 8.74
CA ARG A 133 -1.87 -20.98 9.28
C ARG A 133 -1.23 -20.11 8.20
N VAL A 134 -1.18 -18.82 8.42
CA VAL A 134 -0.71 -17.82 7.43
C VAL A 134 0.50 -17.07 7.99
N LEU A 135 1.55 -16.98 7.20
CA LEU A 135 2.73 -16.16 7.47
C LEU A 135 2.69 -14.90 6.60
N ASP A 136 2.79 -13.70 7.20
CA ASP A 136 3.12 -12.46 6.49
C ASP A 136 4.58 -12.10 6.84
N ALA A 137 5.48 -12.40 5.91
CA ALA A 137 6.91 -12.38 6.17
C ALA A 137 7.54 -10.97 6.20
N CYS A 138 6.84 -9.97 5.61
CA CYS A 138 7.27 -8.56 5.55
C CYS A 138 6.09 -7.66 5.92
N ALA A 139 5.45 -7.91 7.06
CA ALA A 139 4.09 -7.49 7.36
C ALA A 139 3.88 -5.98 7.59
N ALA A 140 4.89 -5.24 8.04
CA ALA A 140 4.68 -3.85 8.46
C ALA A 140 4.21 -2.93 7.31
N PRO A 141 3.17 -2.13 7.54
CA PRO A 141 2.51 -1.76 8.80
C PRO A 141 1.34 -2.66 9.23
N GLY A 142 1.07 -3.81 8.57
CA GLY A 142 0.06 -4.78 8.97
C GLY A 142 -1.16 -4.89 8.06
N GLY A 143 -1.28 -4.07 7.03
CA GLY A 143 -2.48 -4.04 6.17
C GLY A 143 -2.84 -5.38 5.55
N LYS A 144 -1.85 -6.16 5.05
CA LYS A 144 -2.07 -7.49 4.49
C LYS A 144 -2.42 -8.52 5.57
N SER A 145 -1.77 -8.44 6.73
CA SER A 145 -2.11 -9.26 7.89
C SER A 145 -3.55 -9.03 8.36
N PHE A 146 -4.01 -7.76 8.43
CA PHE A 146 -5.39 -7.44 8.81
C PHE A 146 -6.39 -7.98 7.78
N ALA A 147 -6.11 -7.78 6.48
CA ALA A 147 -6.93 -8.30 5.41
C ALA A 147 -7.07 -9.83 5.49
N ALA A 148 -5.97 -10.54 5.68
CA ALA A 148 -5.97 -11.99 5.83
C ALA A 148 -6.76 -12.44 7.06
N ALA A 149 -6.55 -11.81 8.22
CA ALA A 149 -7.27 -12.16 9.45
C ALA A 149 -8.78 -11.92 9.35
N VAL A 150 -9.22 -10.82 8.70
CA VAL A 150 -10.64 -10.57 8.43
C VAL A 150 -11.20 -11.65 7.49
N GLN A 151 -10.48 -12.02 6.42
CA GLN A 151 -10.89 -13.08 5.48
C GLN A 151 -10.93 -14.46 6.17
N MET A 152 -10.01 -14.72 7.10
CA MET A 152 -10.01 -15.90 7.96
C MET A 152 -11.10 -15.87 9.03
N ARG A 153 -11.91 -14.83 9.13
CA ARG A 153 -12.91 -14.64 10.18
C ARG A 153 -12.30 -14.69 11.59
N ASP A 154 -11.08 -14.20 11.75
CA ASP A 154 -10.30 -14.27 12.99
C ASP A 154 -10.12 -15.70 13.55
N GLN A 155 -10.13 -16.72 12.66
CA GLN A 155 -9.98 -18.14 13.01
C GLN A 155 -8.73 -18.71 12.34
N GLY A 156 -7.88 -19.36 13.14
CA GLY A 156 -6.60 -19.91 12.67
C GLY A 156 -5.40 -19.23 13.32
N CYS A 157 -4.29 -19.15 12.59
CA CYS A 157 -3.05 -18.56 13.08
C CYS A 157 -2.48 -17.62 12.01
N MET A 158 -2.34 -16.34 12.36
CA MET A 158 -1.70 -15.34 11.53
C MET A 158 -0.40 -14.89 12.20
N ILE A 159 0.75 -15.18 11.59
CA ILE A 159 2.06 -14.77 12.08
C ILE A 159 2.56 -13.62 11.21
N SER A 160 2.66 -12.44 11.81
CA SER A 160 3.10 -11.22 11.13
C SER A 160 4.53 -10.88 11.51
N CYS A 161 5.45 -10.98 10.55
CA CYS A 161 6.87 -10.79 10.75
C CYS A 161 7.38 -9.49 10.11
N ASP A 162 8.35 -8.87 10.75
CA ASP A 162 9.19 -7.82 10.15
C ASP A 162 10.60 -7.90 10.74
N ILE A 163 11.62 -7.54 9.98
CA ILE A 163 13.01 -7.54 10.43
C ILE A 163 13.26 -6.49 11.54
N HIS A 164 12.41 -5.48 11.64
CA HIS A 164 12.51 -4.40 12.61
C HIS A 164 11.45 -4.53 13.71
N GLU A 165 11.89 -4.81 14.93
CA GLU A 165 11.02 -4.95 16.10
C GLU A 165 10.09 -3.75 16.35
N ASN A 166 10.58 -2.52 16.12
CA ASN A 166 9.80 -1.32 16.33
C ASN A 166 8.58 -1.19 15.41
N LYS A 167 8.56 -1.92 14.29
CA LYS A 167 7.45 -1.86 13.33
C LYS A 167 6.27 -2.72 13.76
N TRP A 168 6.50 -3.85 14.41
CA TRP A 168 5.38 -4.72 14.79
C TRP A 168 4.53 -4.17 15.95
N LYS A 169 5.00 -3.14 16.67
CA LYS A 169 4.14 -2.38 17.60
C LYS A 169 2.91 -1.78 16.89
N ARG A 170 3.07 -1.34 15.65
CA ARG A 170 1.96 -0.82 14.83
C ARG A 170 1.00 -1.92 14.41
N ILE A 171 1.52 -3.11 14.09
CA ILE A 171 0.69 -4.27 13.73
C ILE A 171 -0.15 -4.68 14.95
N ARG A 172 0.45 -4.79 16.14
CA ARG A 172 -0.26 -5.13 17.37
C ARG A 172 -1.35 -4.12 17.71
N ALA A 173 -1.01 -2.83 17.72
CA ALA A 173 -1.99 -1.77 17.99
C ALA A 173 -3.14 -1.78 16.97
N GLY A 174 -2.84 -2.05 15.68
CA GLY A 174 -3.85 -2.20 14.65
C GLY A 174 -4.73 -3.43 14.86
N ALA A 175 -4.15 -4.58 15.19
CA ALA A 175 -4.87 -5.82 15.46
C ALA A 175 -5.79 -5.67 16.69
N GLU A 176 -5.29 -5.10 17.79
CA GLU A 176 -6.07 -4.78 18.99
C GLU A 176 -7.28 -3.88 18.68
N ARG A 177 -7.04 -2.78 17.95
CA ARG A 177 -8.10 -1.85 17.55
C ARG A 177 -9.15 -2.55 16.67
N LEU A 178 -8.72 -3.36 15.72
CA LEU A 178 -9.60 -4.10 14.81
C LEU A 178 -10.29 -5.29 15.49
N GLY A 179 -9.83 -5.73 16.68
CA GLY A 179 -10.35 -6.89 17.40
C GLY A 179 -9.94 -8.21 16.75
N LEU A 180 -8.73 -8.27 16.17
CA LEU A 180 -8.18 -9.44 15.48
C LEU A 180 -7.25 -10.20 16.44
N SER A 181 -7.74 -11.29 17.01
CA SER A 181 -7.06 -12.07 18.03
C SER A 181 -6.12 -13.15 17.46
N CYS A 182 -6.35 -13.58 16.23
CA CYS A 182 -5.54 -14.62 15.58
C CYS A 182 -4.14 -14.12 15.15
N ILE A 183 -3.86 -12.79 15.23
CA ILE A 183 -2.60 -12.18 14.80
C ILE A 183 -1.58 -12.22 15.94
N SER A 184 -0.47 -12.86 15.70
CA SER A 184 0.76 -12.77 16.50
C SER A 184 1.85 -12.04 15.74
N THR A 185 2.81 -11.40 16.44
CA THR A 185 3.92 -10.68 15.81
C THR A 185 5.25 -11.26 16.24
N ARG A 186 6.21 -11.32 15.29
CA ARG A 186 7.56 -11.86 15.52
C ARG A 186 8.59 -11.03 14.74
N THR A 187 9.77 -10.83 15.32
CA THR A 187 10.93 -10.32 14.56
C THR A 187 11.54 -11.46 13.79
N MET A 188 11.69 -11.31 12.48
CA MET A 188 12.25 -12.32 11.59
C MET A 188 12.89 -11.67 10.36
N ASP A 189 14.04 -12.17 9.95
CA ASP A 189 14.60 -11.88 8.62
C ASP A 189 14.03 -12.90 7.62
N ALA A 190 13.17 -12.42 6.71
CA ALA A 190 12.53 -13.27 5.73
C ALA A 190 13.49 -13.99 4.75
N ARG A 191 14.75 -13.57 4.69
CA ARG A 191 15.82 -14.30 3.96
C ARG A 191 16.27 -15.58 4.69
N ARG A 192 16.00 -15.66 5.99
CA ARG A 192 16.36 -16.76 6.88
C ARG A 192 15.23 -16.99 7.87
N PRO A 193 14.11 -17.55 7.43
CA PRO A 193 12.97 -17.77 8.31
C PRO A 193 13.32 -18.72 9.45
N ASP A 194 12.62 -18.54 10.57
CA ASP A 194 12.80 -19.38 11.74
C ASP A 194 12.44 -20.84 11.41
N ALA A 195 13.26 -21.78 11.85
CA ALA A 195 13.12 -23.20 11.51
C ALA A 195 11.77 -23.83 11.92
N ASP A 196 11.12 -23.29 12.97
CA ASP A 196 9.80 -23.73 13.43
C ASP A 196 8.65 -23.34 12.49
N LEU A 197 8.89 -22.47 11.51
CA LEU A 197 7.91 -22.05 10.52
C LEU A 197 7.99 -22.85 9.21
N LEU A 198 9.13 -23.46 8.92
CA LEU A 198 9.36 -24.18 7.66
C LEU A 198 8.39 -25.35 7.50
N GLY A 199 7.71 -25.42 6.36
CA GLY A 199 6.75 -26.48 6.04
C GLY A 199 5.49 -26.52 6.93
N THR A 200 5.23 -25.47 7.72
CA THR A 200 4.11 -25.45 8.68
C THR A 200 3.00 -24.45 8.34
N MET A 201 3.18 -23.67 7.25
CA MET A 201 2.24 -22.65 6.83
C MET A 201 1.42 -23.12 5.62
N ASP A 202 0.11 -22.84 5.64
CA ASP A 202 -0.76 -23.08 4.49
C ASP A 202 -0.59 -22.00 3.42
N VAL A 203 -0.29 -20.76 3.84
CA VAL A 203 -0.09 -19.59 2.96
C VAL A 203 1.03 -18.72 3.48
N VAL A 204 1.91 -18.27 2.58
CA VAL A 204 2.95 -17.28 2.87
C VAL A 204 2.70 -16.02 2.03
N LEU A 205 2.55 -14.88 2.70
CA LEU A 205 2.49 -13.56 2.08
C LEU A 205 3.89 -12.94 2.14
N ALA A 206 4.43 -12.57 0.99
CA ALA A 206 5.76 -11.97 0.85
C ALA A 206 5.65 -10.58 0.19
N ASP A 207 5.27 -9.56 0.99
CA ASP A 207 5.29 -8.16 0.53
C ASP A 207 6.69 -7.58 0.64
N VAL A 208 7.55 -8.04 -0.25
CA VAL A 208 8.99 -7.76 -0.22
C VAL A 208 9.32 -6.28 -0.44
N PRO A 209 10.43 -5.76 0.09
CA PRO A 209 10.87 -4.39 -0.14
C PRO A 209 10.95 -4.07 -1.64
N CYS A 210 10.36 -2.95 -2.06
CA CYS A 210 10.33 -2.53 -3.45
C CYS A 210 10.71 -1.05 -3.62
N SER A 211 10.81 -0.60 -4.88
CA SER A 211 11.08 0.81 -5.21
C SER A 211 10.01 1.77 -4.65
N GLY A 212 8.78 1.32 -4.55
CA GLY A 212 7.64 2.14 -4.19
C GLY A 212 7.13 3.04 -5.33
N LEU A 213 7.65 2.92 -6.55
CA LEU A 213 7.26 3.78 -7.67
C LEU A 213 5.77 3.71 -8.00
N GLY A 214 5.11 2.60 -7.71
CA GLY A 214 3.66 2.44 -7.89
C GLY A 214 2.79 3.26 -6.92
N VAL A 215 3.38 3.87 -5.88
CA VAL A 215 2.64 4.67 -4.88
C VAL A 215 3.06 6.15 -4.85
N ILE A 216 3.74 6.65 -5.90
CA ILE A 216 4.16 8.07 -6.02
C ILE A 216 2.97 9.01 -5.84
N ARG A 217 1.80 8.67 -6.37
CA ARG A 217 0.58 9.45 -6.23
C ARG A 217 0.20 9.73 -4.78
N LYS A 218 0.49 8.81 -3.85
CA LYS A 218 0.22 8.92 -2.40
C LYS A 218 1.42 9.40 -1.60
N LYS A 219 2.64 9.15 -2.11
CA LYS A 219 3.91 9.48 -1.49
C LYS A 219 4.83 10.12 -2.52
N PRO A 220 4.60 11.39 -2.87
CA PRO A 220 5.30 12.06 -3.96
C PRO A 220 6.83 12.16 -3.76
N GLU A 221 7.31 12.10 -2.53
CA GLU A 221 8.73 12.08 -2.20
C GLU A 221 9.48 10.86 -2.76
N ILE A 222 8.79 9.76 -3.04
CA ILE A 222 9.39 8.54 -3.59
C ILE A 222 10.02 8.79 -4.96
N ARG A 223 9.49 9.73 -5.74
CA ARG A 223 10.04 10.08 -7.06
C ARG A 223 11.49 10.54 -7.02
N PHE A 224 11.95 11.06 -5.88
CA PHE A 224 13.31 11.56 -5.71
C PHE A 224 14.29 10.54 -5.12
N LYS A 225 13.91 9.26 -5.04
CA LYS A 225 14.85 8.20 -4.67
C LYS A 225 15.98 8.09 -5.67
N ASP A 226 17.17 7.77 -5.15
CA ASP A 226 18.34 7.49 -5.97
C ASP A 226 18.12 6.17 -6.76
N PRO A 227 18.16 6.19 -8.08
CA PRO A 227 18.05 4.98 -8.90
C PRO A 227 19.14 3.95 -8.61
N ALA A 228 20.33 4.38 -8.18
CA ALA A 228 21.40 3.46 -7.80
C ALA A 228 21.03 2.62 -6.57
N ALA A 229 20.32 3.19 -5.60
CA ALA A 229 19.82 2.45 -4.44
C ALA A 229 18.73 1.43 -4.82
N LEU A 230 18.00 1.67 -5.91
CA LEU A 230 16.95 0.76 -6.38
C LEU A 230 17.51 -0.50 -7.04
N SER A 231 18.72 -0.45 -7.60
CA SER A 231 19.36 -1.58 -8.30
C SER A 231 19.65 -2.79 -7.40
N GLN A 232 19.74 -2.60 -6.09
CA GLN A 232 19.97 -3.68 -5.12
C GLN A 232 18.70 -4.45 -4.74
N LEU A 233 17.52 -3.88 -4.98
CA LEU A 233 16.24 -4.47 -4.56
C LEU A 233 15.97 -5.86 -5.17
N PRO A 234 16.22 -6.12 -6.47
CA PRO A 234 15.97 -7.44 -7.06
C PRO A 234 16.73 -8.57 -6.39
N ALA A 235 17.98 -8.33 -5.96
CA ALA A 235 18.76 -9.34 -5.23
C ALA A 235 18.13 -9.63 -3.85
N ILE A 236 17.79 -8.59 -3.10
CA ILE A 236 17.12 -8.73 -1.80
C ILE A 236 15.78 -9.45 -1.93
N GLN A 237 14.99 -9.12 -2.95
CA GLN A 237 13.70 -9.77 -3.22
C GLN A 237 13.87 -11.26 -3.51
N ARG A 238 14.87 -11.61 -4.32
CA ARG A 238 15.20 -13.01 -4.62
C ARG A 238 15.60 -13.77 -3.37
N ASP A 239 16.53 -13.22 -2.58
CA ASP A 239 16.98 -13.86 -1.33
C ASP A 239 15.81 -14.12 -0.37
N ILE A 240 14.85 -13.19 -0.29
CA ILE A 240 13.64 -13.37 0.53
C ILE A 240 12.77 -14.50 -0.03
N LEU A 241 12.52 -14.52 -1.34
CA LEU A 241 11.69 -15.56 -1.96
C LEU A 241 12.34 -16.94 -1.83
N GLU A 242 13.65 -17.03 -2.03
CA GLU A 242 14.42 -18.28 -1.84
C GLU A 242 14.37 -18.77 -0.38
N GLY A 243 14.44 -17.85 0.58
CA GLY A 243 14.31 -18.19 2.00
C GLY A 243 12.92 -18.68 2.40
N LEU A 244 11.85 -18.17 1.74
CA LEU A 244 10.46 -18.48 2.07
C LEU A 244 9.88 -19.67 1.28
N ALA A 245 10.58 -20.17 0.25
CA ALA A 245 10.08 -21.23 -0.63
C ALA A 245 10.02 -22.64 -0.01
N PRO A 246 10.84 -23.02 0.99
CA PRO A 246 10.79 -24.36 1.63
C PRO A 246 9.54 -24.64 2.45
#